data_aaa0afb77a54641166a69f89f74a030e
#
_entry.id   aaa0afb77a54641166a69f89f74a030e
#
_cell.length_a   1.000
_cell.length_b   1.000
_cell.length_c   1.000
_cell.angle_alpha   90.00
_cell.angle_beta   90.00
_cell.angle_gamma   90.00
#
_symmetry.space_group_name_H-M   'P 1'
#
loop_
_entity.id
_entity.type
_entity.pdbx_description
1 polymer ?
#
loop_
_entity_poly.entity_id
_entity_poly.type
_entity_poly.pdbx_seq_one_letter_code
_entity_poly.pdbx_strand_id
1 'polypeptide(L)'
;MIIPDYNDGTIFVHQPEGGNPINYMKAGGSIELLKQEYGVLFKAYNSSTKEYLELEISRVYSFMSRKLIDGQKQLLAGTEADMSDMIKQNPTLISDDFKPLSREEHTKFGFIDVFGHDNNGTLIVVECKRYTAGLDAVQQVRRYVEKIKELKGIDTVSGIIAAPKIAPNAEEMLKKWGFTWKLVNPPMRLL
;
A
#
# COMPACT_ATOMS: atom_id res chain seq x y z
N MET A 1 -13.71 -5.68 -24.33
CA MET A 1 -12.33 -5.45 -24.85
C MET A 1 -11.45 -6.54 -24.32
N ILE A 2 -10.70 -7.22 -25.18
CA ILE A 2 -9.74 -8.26 -24.79
C ILE A 2 -8.37 -7.61 -24.85
N ILE A 3 -7.62 -7.70 -23.78
CA ILE A 3 -6.24 -7.24 -23.73
C ILE A 3 -5.38 -8.47 -23.36
N PRO A 4 -4.74 -9.12 -24.32
CA PRO A 4 -3.60 -9.94 -23.99
C PRO A 4 -2.45 -8.97 -23.74
N ASP A 5 -2.10 -8.79 -22.48
CA ASP A 5 -0.98 -7.94 -22.13
C ASP A 5 -0.25 -8.45 -20.91
N TYR A 6 0.95 -8.23 -21.00
CA TYR A 6 2.14 -8.44 -20.22
C TYR A 6 3.09 -9.39 -20.99
N ASN A 7 4.37 -9.18 -20.83
CA ASN A 7 5.42 -10.06 -21.37
C ASN A 7 5.26 -11.53 -20.94
N ASP A 8 4.35 -11.82 -20.02
CA ASP A 8 4.08 -13.15 -19.48
C ASP A 8 2.90 -13.87 -20.14
N GLY A 9 2.10 -13.20 -21.00
CA GLY A 9 0.96 -13.79 -21.67
C GLY A 9 -0.31 -13.90 -20.82
N THR A 10 -0.44 -13.11 -19.76
CA THR A 10 -1.71 -12.96 -19.03
C THR A 10 -2.79 -12.35 -19.93
N ILE A 11 -4.01 -12.86 -19.85
CA ILE A 11 -5.15 -12.40 -20.65
C ILE A 11 -6.18 -11.75 -19.74
N PHE A 12 -6.64 -10.55 -20.08
CA PHE A 12 -7.75 -9.87 -19.40
C PHE A 12 -8.91 -9.65 -20.35
N VAL A 13 -10.12 -9.85 -19.85
CA VAL A 13 -11.36 -9.55 -20.55
C VAL A 13 -12.05 -8.41 -19.80
N HIS A 14 -12.11 -7.24 -20.43
CA HIS A 14 -12.75 -6.05 -19.87
C HIS A 14 -14.09 -5.75 -20.53
N GLN A 15 -15.03 -5.26 -19.74
CA GLN A 15 -16.25 -4.61 -20.22
C GLN A 15 -16.01 -3.11 -20.45
N PRO A 16 -16.91 -2.39 -21.16
CA PRO A 16 -16.76 -0.96 -21.43
C PRO A 16 -16.74 -0.09 -20.18
N GLU A 17 -17.34 -0.56 -19.10
CA GLU A 17 -17.52 0.17 -17.84
C GLU A 17 -16.84 -0.55 -16.68
N GLY A 18 -16.30 0.26 -15.72
CA GLY A 18 -15.59 -0.26 -14.56
C GLY A 18 -14.09 -0.47 -14.78
N GLY A 19 -13.34 -0.49 -13.68
CA GLY A 19 -11.87 -0.60 -13.68
C GLY A 19 -11.32 -2.03 -13.63
N ASN A 20 -12.17 -3.01 -13.28
CA ASN A 20 -11.74 -4.39 -13.11
C ASN A 20 -12.09 -5.24 -14.34
N PRO A 21 -11.25 -6.24 -14.69
CA PRO A 21 -11.59 -7.21 -15.70
C PRO A 21 -12.78 -8.06 -15.23
N ILE A 22 -13.67 -8.43 -16.17
CA ILE A 22 -14.78 -9.36 -15.90
C ILE A 22 -14.31 -10.81 -15.87
N ASN A 23 -13.20 -11.09 -16.56
CA ASN A 23 -12.53 -12.39 -16.53
C ASN A 23 -11.05 -12.22 -16.85
N TYR A 24 -10.23 -13.17 -16.42
CA TYR A 24 -8.80 -13.20 -16.74
C TYR A 24 -8.27 -14.64 -16.75
N MET A 25 -7.18 -14.87 -17.47
CA MET A 25 -6.39 -16.10 -17.44
C MET A 25 -4.94 -15.76 -17.09
N LYS A 26 -4.35 -16.51 -16.16
CA LYS A 26 -2.95 -16.34 -15.75
C LYS A 26 -1.98 -16.65 -16.90
N ALA A 27 -0.78 -16.09 -16.77
CA ALA A 27 0.35 -16.33 -17.65
C ALA A 27 0.62 -17.80 -17.98
N GLY A 28 1.24 -18.06 -19.14
CA GLY A 28 1.66 -19.39 -19.58
C GLY A 28 0.61 -20.17 -20.36
N GLY A 29 -0.48 -19.51 -20.77
CA GLY A 29 -1.50 -20.10 -21.66
C GLY A 29 -1.09 -20.04 -23.14
N SER A 30 -1.56 -21.03 -23.92
CA SER A 30 -1.54 -20.96 -25.38
C SER A 30 -2.77 -20.23 -25.87
N ILE A 31 -2.62 -19.46 -26.96
CA ILE A 31 -3.71 -18.69 -27.57
C ILE A 31 -3.88 -19.17 -29.01
N GLU A 32 -5.14 -19.37 -29.42
CA GLU A 32 -5.53 -19.70 -30.78
C GLU A 32 -6.67 -18.78 -31.24
N LEU A 33 -6.58 -18.30 -32.47
CA LEU A 33 -7.62 -17.51 -33.12
C LEU A 33 -8.18 -18.29 -34.30
N LEU A 34 -9.44 -18.65 -34.22
CA LEU A 34 -10.13 -19.40 -35.28
C LEU A 34 -11.14 -18.49 -35.99
N LYS A 35 -11.00 -18.36 -37.30
CA LYS A 35 -11.97 -17.66 -38.11
C LYS A 35 -13.26 -18.47 -38.16
N GLN A 36 -14.39 -17.82 -37.90
CA GLN A 36 -15.73 -18.39 -38.05
C GLN A 36 -16.50 -17.71 -39.22
N GLU A 37 -17.64 -18.25 -39.56
CA GLU A 37 -18.51 -17.64 -40.60
C GLU A 37 -18.91 -16.22 -40.21
N TYR A 38 -19.21 -16.00 -38.94
CA TYR A 38 -19.54 -14.69 -38.35
C TYR A 38 -18.62 -14.37 -37.18
N GLY A 39 -17.44 -13.77 -37.47
CA GLY A 39 -16.53 -13.31 -36.44
C GLY A 39 -15.29 -14.17 -36.21
N VAL A 40 -14.79 -14.16 -34.97
CA VAL A 40 -13.58 -14.86 -34.55
C VAL A 40 -13.83 -15.57 -33.24
N LEU A 41 -13.44 -16.82 -33.16
CA LEU A 41 -13.36 -17.57 -31.89
C LEU A 41 -11.94 -17.43 -31.31
N PHE A 42 -11.84 -16.78 -30.18
CA PHE A 42 -10.61 -16.69 -29.38
C PHE A 42 -10.61 -17.84 -28.37
N LYS A 43 -9.60 -18.69 -28.41
CA LYS A 43 -9.40 -19.76 -27.46
C LYS A 43 -8.09 -19.57 -26.73
N ALA A 44 -8.10 -19.75 -25.41
CA ALA A 44 -6.89 -19.83 -24.62
C ALA A 44 -6.96 -21.02 -23.68
N TYR A 45 -5.83 -21.68 -23.51
CA TYR A 45 -5.71 -22.81 -22.60
C TYR A 45 -4.43 -22.70 -21.77
N ASN A 46 -4.57 -22.76 -20.46
CA ASN A 46 -3.45 -22.80 -19.53
C ASN A 46 -3.30 -24.23 -18.98
N SER A 47 -2.25 -24.93 -19.39
CA SER A 47 -1.99 -26.32 -19.00
C SER A 47 -1.63 -26.48 -17.51
N SER A 48 -1.06 -25.44 -16.90
CA SER A 48 -0.64 -25.46 -15.49
C SER A 48 -1.82 -25.36 -14.54
N THR A 49 -2.80 -24.49 -14.86
CA THR A 49 -4.02 -24.30 -14.06
C THR A 49 -5.19 -25.14 -14.57
N LYS A 50 -5.08 -25.76 -15.75
CA LYS A 50 -6.15 -26.48 -16.47
C LYS A 50 -7.36 -25.61 -16.75
N GLU A 51 -7.13 -24.33 -17.02
CA GLU A 51 -8.16 -23.35 -17.34
C GLU A 51 -8.33 -23.20 -18.83
N TYR A 52 -9.58 -23.04 -19.26
CA TYR A 52 -9.96 -22.73 -20.64
C TYR A 52 -10.69 -21.40 -20.67
N LEU A 53 -10.38 -20.58 -21.66
CA LEU A 53 -11.10 -19.35 -21.95
C LEU A 53 -11.50 -19.37 -23.43
N GLU A 54 -12.80 -19.38 -23.69
CA GLU A 54 -13.34 -19.28 -25.04
C GLU A 54 -14.20 -18.01 -25.15
N LEU A 55 -13.94 -17.22 -26.18
CA LEU A 55 -14.65 -15.98 -26.44
C LEU A 55 -15.08 -15.93 -27.90
N GLU A 56 -16.40 -15.86 -28.13
CA GLU A 56 -16.95 -15.62 -29.44
C GLU A 56 -17.03 -14.11 -29.72
N ILE A 57 -16.26 -13.65 -30.69
CA ILE A 57 -16.14 -12.25 -31.06
C ILE A 57 -16.88 -12.01 -32.36
N SER A 58 -18.07 -11.43 -32.29
CA SER A 58 -18.89 -11.14 -33.46
C SER A 58 -18.34 -10.00 -34.33
N ARG A 59 -17.61 -9.04 -33.70
CA ARG A 59 -17.05 -7.90 -34.43
C ARG A 59 -15.76 -7.42 -33.76
N VAL A 60 -14.72 -7.23 -34.58
CA VAL A 60 -13.46 -6.61 -34.17
C VAL A 60 -13.43 -5.17 -34.66
N TYR A 61 -13.40 -4.20 -33.78
CA TYR A 61 -13.35 -2.78 -34.15
C TYR A 61 -11.92 -2.30 -34.37
N SER A 62 -10.98 -2.82 -33.58
CA SER A 62 -9.55 -2.52 -33.72
C SER A 62 -8.72 -3.67 -33.17
N PHE A 63 -7.57 -3.87 -33.75
CA PHE A 63 -6.54 -4.80 -33.28
C PHE A 63 -5.22 -4.06 -33.23
N MET A 64 -4.52 -4.16 -32.10
CA MET A 64 -3.19 -3.61 -31.94
C MET A 64 -2.31 -4.67 -31.31
N SER A 65 -1.16 -4.93 -31.91
CA SER A 65 -0.13 -5.78 -31.31
C SER A 65 1.17 -5.00 -31.27
N ARG A 66 1.77 -4.87 -30.10
CA ARG A 66 3.03 -4.19 -29.90
C ARG A 66 3.87 -4.90 -28.86
N LYS A 67 5.13 -5.16 -29.18
CA LYS A 67 6.09 -5.62 -28.17
C LYS A 67 6.46 -4.42 -27.29
N LEU A 68 6.05 -4.46 -26.03
CA LEU A 68 6.48 -3.48 -25.04
C LEU A 68 7.85 -3.92 -24.51
N ILE A 69 8.78 -2.98 -24.44
CA ILE A 69 10.06 -3.16 -23.75
C ILE A 69 9.87 -2.51 -22.40
N ASP A 70 9.85 -3.32 -21.34
CA ASP A 70 9.85 -2.80 -19.98
C ASP A 70 11.24 -2.23 -19.71
N GLY A 71 11.36 -0.92 -19.82
CA GLY A 71 12.65 -0.23 -19.76
C GLY A 71 12.93 0.45 -18.43
N GLN A 72 12.00 0.44 -17.47
CA GLN A 72 12.21 1.10 -16.18
C GLN A 72 11.73 0.24 -15.05
N LYS A 73 12.64 -0.04 -14.12
CA LYS A 73 12.25 -0.58 -12.80
C LYS A 73 11.29 0.39 -12.13
N GLN A 74 10.12 -0.09 -11.73
CA GLN A 74 9.17 0.74 -10.99
C GLN A 74 9.74 1.06 -9.61
N LEU A 75 9.84 2.35 -9.30
CA LEU A 75 10.08 2.82 -7.94
C LEU A 75 8.74 2.79 -7.19
N LEU A 76 8.58 1.83 -6.32
CA LEU A 76 7.41 1.78 -5.43
C LEU A 76 7.71 2.50 -4.13
N ALA A 77 6.80 3.36 -3.71
CA ALA A 77 6.81 3.87 -2.35
C ALA A 77 6.62 2.71 -1.37
N GLY A 78 7.47 2.63 -0.37
CA GLY A 78 7.40 1.62 0.67
C GLY A 78 6.08 1.64 1.45
N THR A 79 5.85 0.61 2.22
CA THR A 79 4.70 0.45 3.10
C THR A 79 4.87 1.24 4.41
N GLU A 80 3.84 1.30 5.25
CA GLU A 80 3.93 1.86 6.61
C GLU A 80 4.87 1.02 7.49
N ALA A 81 4.92 -0.30 7.29
CA ALA A 81 5.90 -1.17 7.92
C ALA A 81 7.35 -0.82 7.54
N ASP A 82 7.59 -0.50 6.25
CA ASP A 82 8.91 -0.05 5.81
C ASP A 82 9.31 1.31 6.41
N MET A 83 8.34 2.22 6.59
CA MET A 83 8.56 3.48 7.30
C MET A 83 8.90 3.24 8.77
N SER A 84 8.20 2.32 9.44
CA SER A 84 8.46 1.90 10.81
C SER A 84 9.89 1.38 10.96
N ASP A 85 10.33 0.49 10.06
CA ASP A 85 11.68 -0.06 10.08
C ASP A 85 12.74 1.02 9.79
N MET A 86 12.47 1.92 8.85
CA MET A 86 13.34 3.05 8.54
C MET A 86 13.51 3.99 9.74
N ILE A 87 12.44 4.29 10.48
CA ILE A 87 12.49 5.13 11.68
C ILE A 87 13.26 4.42 12.80
N LYS A 88 13.08 3.11 12.98
CA LYS A 88 13.86 2.33 13.96
C LYS A 88 15.35 2.33 13.66
N GLN A 89 15.72 2.25 12.37
CA GLN A 89 17.11 2.32 11.91
C GLN A 89 17.69 3.74 11.96
N ASN A 90 16.86 4.76 11.78
CA ASN A 90 17.25 6.16 11.78
C ASN A 90 16.29 7.00 12.66
N PRO A 91 16.43 6.92 13.99
CA PRO A 91 15.50 7.58 14.93
C PRO A 91 15.47 9.11 14.83
N THR A 92 16.54 9.72 14.30
CA THR A 92 16.62 11.19 14.10
C THR A 92 15.56 11.73 13.13
N LEU A 93 14.91 10.85 12.35
CA LEU A 93 13.72 11.23 11.57
C LEU A 93 12.56 11.71 12.46
N ILE A 94 12.53 11.29 13.72
CA ILE A 94 11.53 11.72 14.72
C ILE A 94 12.07 12.87 15.56
N SER A 95 13.19 12.66 16.25
CA SER A 95 13.94 13.69 16.98
C SER A 95 15.35 13.19 17.30
N ASP A 96 16.26 14.11 17.60
CA ASP A 96 17.67 13.79 17.91
C ASP A 96 17.82 12.96 19.17
N ASP A 97 16.84 13.00 20.06
CA ASP A 97 16.83 12.31 21.35
C ASP A 97 15.89 11.10 21.39
N PHE A 98 15.20 10.78 20.28
CA PHE A 98 14.30 9.64 20.21
C PHE A 98 15.07 8.31 20.22
N LYS A 99 14.70 7.41 21.12
CA LYS A 99 15.24 6.06 21.25
C LYS A 99 14.12 5.03 21.07
N PRO A 100 14.03 4.35 19.91
CA PRO A 100 13.05 3.31 19.69
C PRO A 100 13.30 2.11 20.58
N LEU A 101 12.26 1.55 21.15
CA LEU A 101 12.26 0.27 21.85
C LEU A 101 12.12 -0.86 20.82
N SER A 102 12.78 -1.99 21.07
CA SER A 102 13.04 -3.05 20.08
C SER A 102 11.83 -3.91 19.70
N ARG A 103 10.59 -3.59 20.07
CA ARG A 103 9.40 -4.37 19.69
C ARG A 103 8.12 -3.54 19.61
N GLU A 104 7.28 -3.94 18.66
CA GLU A 104 5.87 -3.58 18.54
C GLU A 104 5.16 -3.81 19.89
N GLU A 105 4.69 -2.74 20.50
CA GLU A 105 3.83 -2.89 21.69
C GLU A 105 2.45 -3.32 21.21
N HIS A 106 2.07 -4.54 21.60
CA HIS A 106 0.73 -5.05 21.37
C HIS A 106 -0.27 -4.33 22.27
N THR A 107 -1.21 -3.66 21.66
CA THR A 107 -2.38 -3.14 22.39
C THR A 107 -3.63 -3.90 21.97
N LYS A 108 -4.67 -3.90 22.80
CA LYS A 108 -5.99 -4.46 22.46
C LYS A 108 -6.63 -3.81 21.22
N PHE A 109 -6.08 -2.69 20.75
CA PHE A 109 -6.58 -1.90 19.63
C PHE A 109 -5.71 -1.98 18.38
N GLY A 110 -4.69 -2.85 18.37
CA GLY A 110 -3.75 -3.02 17.27
C GLY A 110 -2.29 -2.80 17.68
N PHE A 111 -1.44 -2.74 16.67
CA PHE A 111 -0.01 -2.56 16.81
C PHE A 111 0.35 -1.08 16.73
N ILE A 112 1.25 -0.62 17.60
CA ILE A 112 1.91 0.68 17.48
C ILE A 112 3.07 0.51 16.49
N ASP A 113 3.13 1.34 15.44
CA ASP A 113 4.15 1.22 14.39
C ASP A 113 5.57 1.40 14.92
N VAL A 114 5.80 2.45 15.72
CA VAL A 114 7.08 2.64 16.44
C VAL A 114 6.79 3.16 17.84
N PHE A 115 7.41 2.52 18.82
CA PHE A 115 7.34 2.90 20.24
C PHE A 115 8.73 3.15 20.78
N GLY A 116 8.90 4.18 21.62
CA GLY A 116 10.19 4.54 22.17
C GLY A 116 10.08 5.55 23.30
N HIS A 117 11.19 6.19 23.62
CA HIS A 117 11.26 7.26 24.62
C HIS A 117 12.28 8.34 24.21
N ASP A 118 12.18 9.53 24.79
CA ASP A 118 13.19 10.57 24.71
C ASP A 118 14.28 10.40 25.79
N ASN A 119 15.26 11.32 25.83
CA ASN A 119 16.31 11.32 26.85
C ASN A 119 15.80 11.57 28.28
N ASN A 120 14.61 12.14 28.44
CA ASN A 120 13.95 12.38 29.71
C ASN A 120 13.14 11.17 30.20
N GLY A 121 13.06 10.10 29.40
CA GLY A 121 12.27 8.92 29.68
C GLY A 121 10.78 9.08 29.31
N THR A 122 10.36 10.17 28.63
CA THR A 122 8.99 10.34 28.16
C THR A 122 8.70 9.31 27.09
N LEU A 123 7.67 8.50 27.28
CA LEU A 123 7.27 7.52 26.28
C LEU A 123 6.67 8.21 25.05
N ILE A 124 7.04 7.73 23.86
CA ILE A 124 6.63 8.28 22.56
C ILE A 124 6.00 7.18 21.72
N VAL A 125 4.78 7.43 21.27
CA VAL A 125 4.05 6.62 20.29
C VAL A 125 4.17 7.28 18.93
N VAL A 126 4.64 6.56 17.92
CA VAL A 126 4.72 7.04 16.54
C VAL A 126 3.81 6.19 15.66
N GLU A 127 2.92 6.85 14.92
CA GLU A 127 2.06 6.28 13.90
C GLU A 127 2.59 6.67 12.52
N CYS A 128 2.78 5.70 11.64
CA CYS A 128 3.28 5.91 10.29
C CYS A 128 2.12 5.96 9.29
N LYS A 129 2.15 6.92 8.36
CA LYS A 129 1.24 6.97 7.22
C LYS A 129 2.02 7.21 5.94
N ARG A 130 1.86 6.30 4.98
CA ARG A 130 2.58 6.39 3.68
C ARG A 130 2.08 7.50 2.76
N TYR A 131 0.88 8.02 3.02
CA TYR A 131 0.24 9.11 2.30
C TYR A 131 -0.11 10.27 3.24
N THR A 132 -1.03 11.13 2.82
CA THR A 132 -1.52 12.22 3.66
C THR A 132 -2.24 11.66 4.89
N ALA A 133 -1.75 12.01 6.08
CA ALA A 133 -2.40 11.64 7.33
C ALA A 133 -3.69 12.44 7.54
N GLY A 134 -4.79 11.76 7.83
CA GLY A 134 -6.10 12.32 8.09
C GLY A 134 -6.48 12.31 9.58
N LEU A 135 -7.74 12.64 9.87
CA LEU A 135 -8.30 12.63 11.23
C LEU A 135 -8.29 11.23 11.87
N ASP A 136 -8.39 10.19 11.06
CA ASP A 136 -8.30 8.79 11.48
C ASP A 136 -6.94 8.45 12.10
N ALA A 137 -5.84 8.93 11.50
CA ALA A 137 -4.50 8.78 12.05
C ALA A 137 -4.34 9.49 13.41
N VAL A 138 -4.91 10.70 13.53
CA VAL A 138 -4.89 11.48 14.79
C VAL A 138 -5.65 10.75 15.89
N GLN A 139 -6.82 10.19 15.57
CA GLN A 139 -7.61 9.39 16.50
C GLN A 139 -6.88 8.10 16.90
N GLN A 140 -6.15 7.50 15.99
CA GLN A 140 -5.36 6.27 16.23
C GLN A 140 -4.23 6.56 17.22
N VAL A 141 -3.42 7.60 16.98
CA VAL A 141 -2.37 8.04 17.91
C VAL A 141 -2.95 8.30 19.30
N ARG A 142 -4.04 9.03 19.39
CA ARG A 142 -4.70 9.32 20.68
C ARG A 142 -5.05 8.04 21.43
N ARG A 143 -5.72 7.10 20.75
CA ARG A 143 -6.09 5.80 21.37
C ARG A 143 -4.88 5.05 21.91
N TYR A 144 -3.77 5.05 21.18
CA TYR A 144 -2.54 4.41 21.63
C TYR A 144 -1.91 5.13 22.82
N VAL A 145 -1.82 6.46 22.78
CA VAL A 145 -1.31 7.26 23.89
C VAL A 145 -2.12 7.02 25.17
N GLU A 146 -3.45 7.12 25.10
CA GLU A 146 -4.33 6.87 26.25
C GLU A 146 -4.16 5.44 26.79
N LYS A 147 -3.99 4.46 25.90
CA LYS A 147 -3.78 3.08 26.31
C LYS A 147 -2.44 2.84 26.98
N ILE A 148 -1.37 3.46 26.49
CA ILE A 148 -0.05 3.37 27.13
C ILE A 148 -0.10 4.03 28.50
N LYS A 149 -0.73 5.20 28.67
CA LYS A 149 -0.94 5.83 29.97
C LYS A 149 -1.62 4.89 30.97
N GLU A 150 -2.73 4.27 30.53
CA GLU A 150 -3.47 3.30 31.35
C GLU A 150 -2.60 2.09 31.74
N LEU A 151 -1.95 1.47 30.77
CA LEU A 151 -1.15 0.24 30.98
C LEU A 151 0.08 0.44 31.85
N LYS A 152 0.73 1.60 31.73
CA LYS A 152 1.98 1.91 32.47
C LYS A 152 1.72 2.70 33.76
N GLY A 153 0.50 3.19 33.99
CA GLY A 153 0.16 4.01 35.14
C GLY A 153 0.88 5.36 35.15
N ILE A 154 1.08 5.97 33.98
CA ILE A 154 1.82 7.25 33.81
C ILE A 154 0.93 8.26 33.08
N ASP A 155 1.12 9.54 33.42
CA ASP A 155 0.32 10.64 32.83
C ASP A 155 0.96 11.25 31.58
N THR A 156 2.27 11.09 31.42
CA THR A 156 3.02 11.76 30.33
C THR A 156 3.44 10.74 29.26
N VAL A 157 2.74 10.77 28.12
CA VAL A 157 3.09 10.01 26.91
C VAL A 157 2.89 10.94 25.73
N SER A 158 3.88 11.02 24.83
CA SER A 158 3.82 11.83 23.61
C SER A 158 3.30 11.03 22.43
N GLY A 159 2.55 11.70 21.54
CA GLY A 159 2.06 11.12 20.28
C GLY A 159 2.64 11.85 19.08
N ILE A 160 3.14 11.11 18.09
CA ILE A 160 3.72 11.66 16.86
C ILE A 160 3.13 10.92 15.65
N ILE A 161 2.77 11.67 14.61
CA ILE A 161 2.46 11.11 13.29
C ILE A 161 3.68 11.29 12.39
N ALA A 162 4.16 10.23 11.76
CA ALA A 162 5.19 10.25 10.73
C ALA A 162 4.53 10.07 9.36
N ALA A 163 4.52 11.12 8.53
CA ALA A 163 3.85 11.10 7.23
C ALA A 163 4.50 12.10 6.24
N PRO A 164 4.40 11.89 4.92
CA PRO A 164 4.85 12.87 3.94
C PRO A 164 4.02 14.15 3.92
N LYS A 165 2.76 14.06 4.35
CA LYS A 165 1.82 15.19 4.44
C LYS A 165 0.81 14.96 5.57
N ILE A 166 0.22 16.04 6.07
CA ILE A 166 -0.91 16.00 6.99
C ILE A 166 -2.03 16.89 6.46
N ALA A 167 -3.27 16.45 6.60
CA ALA A 167 -4.44 17.26 6.25
C ALA A 167 -4.59 18.43 7.26
N PRO A 168 -4.97 19.66 6.83
CA PRO A 168 -5.04 20.83 7.72
C PRO A 168 -5.90 20.61 8.96
N ASN A 169 -7.07 20.01 8.80
CA ASN A 169 -7.98 19.69 9.90
C ASN A 169 -7.42 18.61 10.86
N ALA A 170 -6.61 17.69 10.34
CA ALA A 170 -5.93 16.69 11.15
C ALA A 170 -4.77 17.32 11.96
N GLU A 171 -4.01 18.24 11.35
CA GLU A 171 -2.94 18.97 12.02
C GLU A 171 -3.48 19.85 13.15
N GLU A 172 -4.57 20.55 12.91
CA GLU A 172 -5.23 21.37 13.93
C GLU A 172 -5.69 20.51 15.14
N MET A 173 -6.34 19.37 14.88
CA MET A 173 -6.77 18.44 15.92
C MET A 173 -5.57 17.84 16.67
N LEU A 174 -4.51 17.48 15.96
CA LEU A 174 -3.29 16.93 16.53
C LEU A 174 -2.67 17.91 17.56
N LYS A 175 -2.51 19.18 17.16
CA LYS A 175 -2.02 20.26 18.02
C LYS A 175 -2.91 20.49 19.25
N LYS A 176 -4.24 20.45 19.06
CA LYS A 176 -5.21 20.60 20.17
C LYS A 176 -5.04 19.53 21.25
N TRP A 177 -4.59 18.34 20.87
CA TRP A 177 -4.32 17.25 21.81
C TRP A 177 -2.86 17.21 22.33
N GLY A 178 -2.04 18.19 21.96
CA GLY A 178 -0.65 18.30 22.36
C GLY A 178 0.27 17.29 21.67
N PHE A 179 -0.17 16.76 20.52
CA PHE A 179 0.63 15.85 19.69
C PHE A 179 1.30 16.62 18.55
N THR A 180 2.26 15.98 17.90
CA THR A 180 3.02 16.58 16.79
C THR A 180 3.04 15.66 15.57
N TRP A 181 3.46 16.19 14.41
CA TRP A 181 3.76 15.37 13.26
C TRP A 181 5.16 15.69 12.72
N LYS A 182 5.75 14.71 12.07
CA LYS A 182 7.05 14.80 11.39
C LYS A 182 6.89 14.46 9.93
N LEU A 183 7.53 15.26 9.07
CA LEU A 183 7.61 14.97 7.65
C LEU A 183 8.56 13.79 7.46
N VAL A 184 8.01 12.63 7.16
CA VAL A 184 8.77 11.40 6.86
C VAL A 184 8.19 10.81 5.58
N ASN A 185 9.01 10.70 4.55
CA ASN A 185 8.63 10.05 3.31
C ASN A 185 8.82 8.53 3.43
N PRO A 186 7.93 7.71 2.84
CA PRO A 186 8.17 6.28 2.76
C PRO A 186 9.46 6.00 1.96
N PRO A 187 10.22 4.95 2.33
CA PRO A 187 11.41 4.58 1.57
C PRO A 187 11.03 4.15 0.16
N MET A 188 11.90 4.42 -0.81
CA MET A 188 11.70 3.98 -2.20
C MET A 188 12.26 2.57 -2.35
N ARG A 189 11.46 1.66 -2.91
CA ARG A 189 11.89 0.29 -3.27
C ARG A 189 12.04 0.20 -4.79
N LEU A 190 13.15 -0.40 -5.23
CA LEU A 190 13.33 -0.87 -6.61
C LEU A 190 12.73 -2.28 -6.69
N LEU A 191 11.82 -2.51 -7.63
CA LEU A 191 11.39 -3.85 -8.03
C LEU A 191 12.36 -4.45 -9.03
#